data_06d2ad91e69428f5a5ad4b576078eedc
#
_entry.id   06d2ad91e69428f5a5ad4b576078eedc
#
_cell.length_a   1.000
_cell.length_b   1.000
_cell.length_c   1.000
_cell.angle_alpha   90.00
_cell.angle_beta   90.00
_cell.angle_gamma   90.00
#
_symmetry.space_group_name_H-M   'P 1'
#
loop_
_entity.id
_entity.type
_entity.pdbx_description
1 polymer ?
#
loop_
_entity_poly.entity_id
_entity_poly.type
_entity_poly.pdbx_seq_one_letter_code
_entity_poly.pdbx_strand_id
1 'polypeptide(L)'
;YGSIQGTEFKFSLFIGYSPLLFTGSIEVDGSLKGIQQGLKSVQLIRAYKNEAAALPDPSTLTQLKNNQQPFNFSLPNITGKKISLEDSIYFNKPIILTIGGTWCPNCADEAKFLSNWYKANKARGIEVITAQFEIKDELGYAQKTMARFKEKFGIEYQQVFGGLSNGESVMKTFPLLKNFTGFPTTLFIRSAR
;
A
#
# COMPACT_ATOMS: atom_id res chain seq x y z
N TYR A 1 0.30 7.28 -21.46
CA TYR A 1 0.48 7.79 -22.83
C TYR A 1 0.07 6.71 -23.83
N GLY A 2 -0.56 7.08 -24.95
CA GLY A 2 -1.01 6.12 -25.93
C GLY A 2 -1.26 6.71 -27.30
N SER A 3 -1.46 5.82 -28.29
CA SER A 3 -1.80 6.15 -29.67
C SER A 3 -2.79 5.16 -30.23
N ILE A 4 -3.58 5.62 -31.18
CA ILE A 4 -4.45 4.80 -32.02
C ILE A 4 -4.08 5.11 -33.46
N GLN A 5 -3.85 4.07 -34.28
CA GLN A 5 -3.57 4.18 -35.72
C GLN A 5 -4.48 3.19 -36.43
N GLY A 6 -5.47 3.71 -37.15
CA GLY A 6 -6.55 2.90 -37.71
C GLY A 6 -7.30 2.18 -36.61
N THR A 7 -7.31 0.85 -36.63
CA THR A 7 -7.90 0.00 -35.60
C THR A 7 -6.91 -0.44 -34.52
N GLU A 8 -5.60 -0.19 -34.69
CA GLU A 8 -4.60 -0.58 -33.73
C GLU A 8 -4.46 0.44 -32.60
N PHE A 9 -4.40 -0.04 -31.35
CA PHE A 9 -4.11 0.78 -30.18
C PHE A 9 -2.84 0.35 -29.45
N LYS A 10 -2.15 1.34 -28.89
CA LYS A 10 -1.01 1.14 -28.01
C LYS A 10 -1.03 2.18 -26.92
N PHE A 11 -1.04 1.78 -25.65
CA PHE A 11 -0.89 2.69 -24.53
C PHE A 11 -0.11 2.06 -23.37
N SER A 12 0.54 2.91 -22.60
CA SER A 12 1.33 2.50 -21.45
C SER A 12 0.85 3.20 -20.18
N LEU A 13 0.95 2.47 -19.09
CA LEU A 13 0.63 2.93 -17.74
C LEU A 13 1.78 2.52 -16.82
N PHE A 14 2.14 3.39 -15.89
CA PHE A 14 3.08 3.08 -14.82
C PHE A 14 2.33 3.05 -13.49
N ILE A 15 2.31 1.89 -12.85
CA ILE A 15 1.64 1.67 -11.56
C ILE A 15 2.68 1.56 -10.46
N GLY A 16 3.25 2.71 -10.07
CA GLY A 16 4.23 2.79 -8.97
C GLY A 16 5.58 2.17 -9.30
N TYR A 17 5.67 0.85 -9.38
CA TYR A 17 6.93 0.12 -9.60
C TYR A 17 6.90 -0.76 -10.86
N SER A 18 5.78 -0.84 -11.55
CA SER A 18 5.63 -1.71 -12.72
C SER A 18 5.07 -0.96 -13.93
N PRO A 19 5.82 -0.93 -15.04
CA PRO A 19 5.26 -0.48 -16.31
C PRO A 19 4.31 -1.55 -16.86
N LEU A 20 3.20 -1.10 -17.41
CA LEU A 20 2.27 -1.91 -18.17
C LEU A 20 2.17 -1.36 -19.58
N LEU A 21 2.24 -2.24 -20.57
CA LEU A 21 2.01 -1.93 -21.98
C LEU A 21 0.76 -2.67 -22.44
N PHE A 22 -0.15 -1.94 -23.06
CA PHE A 22 -1.37 -2.47 -23.65
C PHE A 22 -1.27 -2.27 -25.16
N THR A 23 -1.44 -3.36 -25.91
CA THR A 23 -1.46 -3.33 -27.38
C THR A 23 -2.57 -4.22 -27.91
N GLY A 24 -3.20 -3.84 -28.98
CA GLY A 24 -4.26 -4.63 -29.57
C GLY A 24 -5.04 -3.89 -30.65
N SER A 25 -6.22 -4.40 -30.97
CA SER A 25 -7.10 -3.88 -32.00
C SER A 25 -8.47 -3.49 -31.46
N ILE A 26 -9.09 -2.54 -32.15
CA ILE A 26 -10.49 -2.19 -32.00
C ILE A 26 -11.26 -3.03 -33.01
N GLU A 27 -12.13 -3.89 -32.50
CA GLU A 27 -12.95 -4.81 -33.31
C GLU A 27 -14.13 -4.06 -33.96
N VAL A 28 -14.77 -4.69 -34.92
CA VAL A 28 -15.91 -4.11 -35.67
C VAL A 28 -17.08 -3.73 -34.74
N ASP A 29 -17.26 -4.48 -33.63
CA ASP A 29 -18.30 -4.22 -32.63
C ASP A 29 -17.88 -3.12 -31.62
N GLY A 30 -16.73 -2.47 -31.83
CA GLY A 30 -16.18 -1.45 -30.94
C GLY A 30 -15.50 -1.99 -29.68
N SER A 31 -15.44 -3.32 -29.49
CA SER A 31 -14.68 -3.92 -28.39
C SER A 31 -13.17 -3.81 -28.64
N LEU A 32 -12.39 -3.85 -27.55
CA LEU A 32 -10.93 -3.91 -27.63
C LEU A 32 -10.48 -5.34 -27.37
N LYS A 33 -9.56 -5.84 -28.18
CA LYS A 33 -8.91 -7.13 -28.01
C LYS A 33 -7.40 -6.93 -28.10
N GLY A 34 -6.66 -7.50 -27.14
CA GLY A 34 -5.22 -7.32 -27.16
C GLY A 34 -4.51 -8.00 -26.01
N ILE A 35 -3.34 -7.50 -25.69
CA ILE A 35 -2.53 -7.97 -24.58
C ILE A 35 -2.16 -6.85 -23.63
N GLN A 36 -2.08 -7.18 -22.35
CA GLN A 36 -1.41 -6.39 -21.33
C GLN A 36 -0.08 -7.06 -21.04
N GLN A 37 1.01 -6.35 -21.21
CA GLN A 37 2.35 -6.82 -20.93
C GLN A 37 2.92 -6.06 -19.74
N GLY A 38 3.30 -6.79 -18.68
CA GLY A 38 4.09 -6.32 -17.56
C GLY A 38 5.54 -6.78 -17.68
N LEU A 39 6.35 -6.52 -16.63
CA LEU A 39 7.77 -6.92 -16.61
C LEU A 39 7.97 -8.44 -16.71
N LYS A 40 7.09 -9.22 -16.13
CA LYS A 40 7.20 -10.70 -16.04
C LYS A 40 5.89 -11.41 -16.41
N SER A 41 4.91 -10.71 -16.94
CA SER A 41 3.59 -11.25 -17.24
C SER A 41 3.06 -10.73 -18.56
N VAL A 42 2.36 -11.59 -19.28
CA VAL A 42 1.54 -11.24 -20.45
C VAL A 42 0.14 -11.80 -20.21
N GLN A 43 -0.87 -10.97 -20.38
CA GLN A 43 -2.27 -11.36 -20.21
C GLN A 43 -3.06 -10.94 -21.45
N LEU A 44 -3.97 -11.81 -21.89
CA LEU A 44 -4.97 -11.45 -22.89
C LEU A 44 -5.99 -10.53 -22.25
N ILE A 45 -6.35 -9.48 -22.95
CA ILE A 45 -7.38 -8.55 -22.52
C ILE A 45 -8.49 -8.42 -23.54
N ARG A 46 -9.69 -8.22 -23.03
CA ARG A 46 -10.86 -7.82 -23.81
C ARG A 46 -11.61 -6.74 -23.03
N ALA A 47 -11.99 -5.65 -23.70
CA ALA A 47 -12.74 -4.58 -23.08
C ALA A 47 -13.94 -4.21 -23.96
N TYR A 48 -15.04 -3.86 -23.31
CA TYR A 48 -16.27 -3.45 -23.95
C TYR A 48 -16.61 -2.03 -23.52
N LYS A 49 -17.19 -1.25 -24.43
CA LYS A 49 -17.69 0.06 -24.10
C LYS A 49 -18.81 -0.05 -23.07
N ASN A 50 -18.69 0.68 -21.98
CA ASN A 50 -19.69 0.75 -20.92
C ASN A 50 -19.80 2.20 -20.44
N GLU A 51 -20.91 2.85 -20.77
CA GLU A 51 -21.16 4.25 -20.39
C GLU A 51 -21.32 4.43 -18.87
N ALA A 52 -21.66 3.36 -18.16
CA ALA A 52 -21.77 3.36 -16.70
C ALA A 52 -20.44 2.97 -16.01
N ALA A 53 -19.35 2.76 -16.77
CA ALA A 53 -18.06 2.42 -16.17
C ALA A 53 -17.54 3.57 -15.31
N ALA A 54 -17.31 3.29 -14.06
CA ALA A 54 -16.72 4.22 -13.11
C ALA A 54 -15.61 3.53 -12.31
N LEU A 55 -14.61 4.31 -11.89
CA LEU A 55 -13.64 3.79 -10.93
C LEU A 55 -14.35 3.55 -9.59
N PRO A 56 -13.99 2.47 -8.87
CA PRO A 56 -14.52 2.26 -7.52
C PRO A 56 -14.15 3.45 -6.63
N ASP A 57 -15.05 3.80 -5.71
CA ASP A 57 -14.77 4.82 -4.70
C ASP A 57 -13.55 4.38 -3.87
N PRO A 58 -12.46 5.17 -3.83
CA PRO A 58 -11.26 4.83 -3.07
C PRO A 58 -11.53 4.50 -1.60
N SER A 59 -12.53 5.12 -0.98
CA SER A 59 -12.92 4.87 0.42
C SER A 59 -13.49 3.47 0.65
N THR A 60 -13.90 2.77 -0.42
CA THR A 60 -14.47 1.42 -0.35
C THR A 60 -13.47 0.31 -0.67
N LEU A 61 -12.27 0.64 -1.16
CA LEU A 61 -11.29 -0.34 -1.63
C LEU A 61 -10.70 -1.17 -0.50
N THR A 62 -10.34 -0.51 0.62
CA THR A 62 -9.86 -1.19 1.82
C THR A 62 -10.72 -0.76 3.00
N GLN A 63 -11.35 -1.71 3.65
CA GLN A 63 -12.28 -1.48 4.76
C GLN A 63 -12.00 -2.45 5.91
N LEU A 64 -12.50 -2.15 7.09
CA LEU A 64 -12.54 -3.10 8.20
C LEU A 64 -13.76 -4.02 8.07
N LYS A 65 -13.59 -5.29 8.43
CA LYS A 65 -14.68 -6.28 8.50
C LYS A 65 -15.70 -5.91 9.58
N ASN A 66 -15.19 -5.40 10.70
CA ASN A 66 -15.98 -4.96 11.83
C ASN A 66 -15.23 -3.82 12.52
N ASN A 67 -15.79 -2.63 12.51
CA ASN A 67 -15.21 -1.45 13.14
C ASN A 67 -15.45 -1.35 14.66
N GLN A 68 -16.22 -2.28 15.23
CA GLN A 68 -16.43 -2.37 16.67
C GLN A 68 -15.38 -3.20 17.39
N GLN A 69 -14.61 -4.02 16.66
CA GLN A 69 -13.50 -4.77 17.23
C GLN A 69 -12.25 -3.89 17.33
N PRO A 70 -11.52 -3.95 18.46
CA PRO A 70 -10.26 -3.25 18.59
C PRO A 70 -9.26 -3.71 17.52
N PHE A 71 -8.74 -2.76 16.75
CA PHE A 71 -7.66 -3.06 15.82
C PHE A 71 -6.36 -3.19 16.61
N ASN A 72 -5.70 -4.31 16.49
CA ASN A 72 -4.43 -4.55 17.18
C ASN A 72 -3.47 -5.40 16.34
N PHE A 73 -2.19 -5.31 16.67
CA PHE A 73 -1.11 -6.14 16.17
C PHE A 73 0.02 -6.21 17.20
N SER A 74 0.92 -7.16 17.03
CA SER A 74 2.18 -7.24 17.79
C SER A 74 3.30 -7.63 16.82
N LEU A 75 4.08 -6.63 16.37
CA LEU A 75 5.07 -6.77 15.31
C LEU A 75 6.45 -6.27 15.74
N PRO A 76 7.55 -6.90 15.28
CA PRO A 76 8.90 -6.46 15.63
C PRO A 76 9.27 -5.15 14.90
N ASN A 77 9.92 -4.25 15.60
CA ASN A 77 10.49 -3.04 15.04
C ASN A 77 11.91 -3.24 14.50
N ILE A 78 12.59 -2.15 14.11
CA ILE A 78 13.95 -2.18 13.56
C ILE A 78 15.01 -2.72 14.54
N THR A 79 14.72 -2.76 15.85
CA THR A 79 15.61 -3.34 16.87
C THR A 79 15.19 -4.75 17.28
N GLY A 80 14.10 -5.28 16.71
CA GLY A 80 13.51 -6.58 17.08
C GLY A 80 12.55 -6.52 18.26
N LYS A 81 12.38 -5.37 18.91
CA LYS A 81 11.38 -5.19 19.97
C LYS A 81 9.98 -5.29 19.39
N LYS A 82 9.10 -6.08 20.01
CA LYS A 82 7.69 -6.12 19.66
C LYS A 82 6.99 -4.83 20.06
N ILE A 83 6.21 -4.31 19.13
CA ILE A 83 5.37 -3.11 19.27
C ILE A 83 3.92 -3.55 19.09
N SER A 84 3.07 -3.14 20.01
CA SER A 84 1.62 -3.42 19.97
C SER A 84 0.85 -2.12 20.19
N LEU A 85 -0.36 -2.01 19.64
CA LEU A 85 -1.27 -0.90 19.96
C LEU A 85 -1.79 -0.96 21.42
N GLU A 86 -1.57 -2.07 22.11
CA GLU A 86 -1.82 -2.21 23.56
C GLU A 86 -0.69 -1.64 24.43
N ASP A 87 0.40 -1.19 23.85
CA ASP A 87 1.45 -0.50 24.62
C ASP A 87 0.90 0.84 25.13
N SER A 88 1.15 1.15 26.39
CA SER A 88 0.58 2.32 27.10
C SER A 88 0.87 3.66 26.43
N ILE A 89 1.94 3.73 25.64
CA ILE A 89 2.30 4.95 24.88
C ILE A 89 1.26 5.33 23.82
N TYR A 90 0.41 4.38 23.39
CA TYR A 90 -0.65 4.58 22.39
C TYR A 90 -2.03 4.82 22.98
N PHE A 91 -2.22 4.65 24.28
CA PHE A 91 -3.53 4.77 24.93
C PHE A 91 -4.14 6.17 24.72
N ASN A 92 -5.40 6.20 24.32
CA ASN A 92 -6.18 7.41 24.04
C ASN A 92 -5.60 8.33 22.97
N LYS A 93 -4.68 7.84 22.13
CA LYS A 93 -4.10 8.61 21.03
C LYS A 93 -4.71 8.27 19.69
N PRO A 94 -4.90 9.25 18.81
CA PRO A 94 -5.09 9.00 17.40
C PRO A 94 -3.83 8.40 16.79
N ILE A 95 -3.98 7.34 15.99
CA ILE A 95 -2.88 6.64 15.34
C ILE A 95 -3.11 6.64 13.85
N ILE A 96 -2.08 7.03 13.09
CA ILE A 96 -2.02 6.84 11.65
C ILE A 96 -1.15 5.60 11.44
N LEU A 97 -1.78 4.51 10.99
CA LEU A 97 -1.09 3.28 10.61
C LEU A 97 -0.99 3.22 9.09
N THR A 98 0.24 3.24 8.56
CA THR A 98 0.46 3.00 7.13
C THR A 98 0.95 1.57 6.90
N ILE A 99 0.44 0.94 5.87
CA ILE A 99 0.85 -0.39 5.40
C ILE A 99 1.63 -0.16 4.12
N GLY A 100 2.93 -0.36 4.17
CA GLY A 100 3.83 -0.02 3.07
C GLY A 100 4.94 -1.04 2.87
N GLY A 101 5.97 -0.65 2.13
CA GLY A 101 7.20 -1.41 1.91
C GLY A 101 8.34 -0.48 1.51
N THR A 102 9.56 -0.77 1.96
CA THR A 102 10.73 0.09 1.66
C THR A 102 11.12 0.07 0.18
N TRP A 103 10.64 -0.92 -0.57
CA TRP A 103 10.83 -1.11 -2.00
C TRP A 103 9.84 -0.32 -2.87
N CYS A 104 8.76 0.21 -2.28
CA CYS A 104 7.61 0.79 -2.98
C CYS A 104 7.81 2.30 -3.20
N PRO A 105 7.84 2.82 -4.43
CA PRO A 105 8.02 4.25 -4.70
C PRO A 105 6.91 5.13 -4.12
N ASN A 106 5.64 4.73 -4.24
CA ASN A 106 4.51 5.47 -3.68
C ASN A 106 4.59 5.54 -2.15
N CYS A 107 5.08 4.46 -1.50
CA CYS A 107 5.33 4.45 -0.05
C CYS A 107 6.48 5.38 0.35
N ALA A 108 7.46 5.57 -0.54
CA ALA A 108 8.54 6.53 -0.32
C ALA A 108 8.03 7.98 -0.36
N ASP A 109 7.12 8.30 -1.28
CA ASP A 109 6.47 9.61 -1.35
C ASP A 109 5.61 9.87 -0.11
N GLU A 110 4.82 8.88 0.32
CA GLU A 110 4.05 8.95 1.57
C GLU A 110 4.96 9.13 2.79
N ALA A 111 6.05 8.36 2.88
CA ALA A 111 7.00 8.46 4.00
C ALA A 111 7.65 9.85 4.08
N LYS A 112 8.01 10.45 2.94
CA LYS A 112 8.54 11.81 2.87
C LYS A 112 7.52 12.83 3.38
N PHE A 113 6.27 12.71 2.95
CA PHE A 113 5.18 13.57 3.43
C PHE A 113 4.95 13.39 4.94
N LEU A 114 4.75 12.15 5.40
CA LEU A 114 4.45 11.82 6.79
C LEU A 114 5.61 12.17 7.74
N SER A 115 6.87 12.04 7.33
CA SER A 115 8.01 12.46 8.16
C SER A 115 7.95 13.94 8.48
N ASN A 116 7.71 14.79 7.49
CA ASN A 116 7.61 16.24 7.68
C ASN A 116 6.36 16.58 8.50
N TRP A 117 5.24 15.96 8.17
CA TRP A 117 3.98 16.18 8.88
C TRP A 117 4.06 15.75 10.36
N TYR A 118 4.67 14.59 10.65
CA TYR A 118 4.82 14.08 12.00
C TYR A 118 5.69 14.99 12.87
N LYS A 119 6.82 15.47 12.34
CA LYS A 119 7.69 16.42 13.04
C LYS A 119 6.93 17.67 13.49
N ALA A 120 6.04 18.18 12.63
CA ALA A 120 5.23 19.36 12.92
C ALA A 120 4.03 19.08 13.86
N ASN A 121 3.56 17.83 13.95
CA ASN A 121 2.30 17.50 14.63
C ASN A 121 2.44 16.55 15.83
N LYS A 122 3.59 15.93 16.08
CA LYS A 122 3.78 14.95 17.18
C LYS A 122 3.43 15.51 18.56
N ALA A 123 3.66 16.83 18.78
CA ALA A 123 3.30 17.49 20.02
C ALA A 123 1.79 17.52 20.30
N ARG A 124 0.94 17.27 19.29
CA ARG A 124 -0.51 17.16 19.43
C ARG A 124 -0.97 15.79 19.97
N GLY A 125 -0.03 14.90 20.29
CA GLY A 125 -0.34 13.57 20.81
C GLY A 125 -0.80 12.56 19.75
N ILE A 126 -0.51 12.81 18.47
CA ILE A 126 -0.82 11.91 17.36
C ILE A 126 0.39 11.00 17.14
N GLU A 127 0.15 9.71 17.00
CA GLU A 127 1.21 8.74 16.68
C GLU A 127 1.12 8.28 15.23
N VAL A 128 2.27 7.98 14.64
CA VAL A 128 2.39 7.36 13.32
C VAL A 128 3.13 6.05 13.46
N ILE A 129 2.62 5.01 12.83
CA ILE A 129 3.27 3.69 12.76
C ILE A 129 3.25 3.25 11.31
N THR A 130 4.37 2.80 10.77
CA THR A 130 4.40 2.16 9.46
C THR A 130 4.68 0.68 9.60
N ALA A 131 3.79 -0.17 9.11
CA ALA A 131 4.01 -1.60 8.94
C ALA A 131 4.63 -1.84 7.57
N GLN A 132 5.90 -2.22 7.55
CA GLN A 132 6.67 -2.50 6.35
C GLN A 132 6.54 -3.97 5.97
N PHE A 133 6.08 -4.22 4.74
CA PHE A 133 6.04 -5.55 4.12
C PHE A 133 7.13 -5.61 3.06
N GLU A 134 8.06 -6.55 3.22
CA GLU A 134 9.29 -6.56 2.46
C GLU A 134 9.31 -7.66 1.39
N ILE A 135 10.22 -7.53 0.41
CA ILE A 135 10.38 -8.53 -0.66
C ILE A 135 10.95 -9.87 -0.18
N LYS A 136 11.46 -9.91 1.07
CA LYS A 136 11.89 -11.12 1.76
C LYS A 136 11.24 -11.20 3.14
N ASP A 137 10.74 -12.37 3.50
CA ASP A 137 10.18 -12.64 4.83
C ASP A 137 11.28 -13.00 5.84
N GLU A 138 12.21 -12.08 6.02
CA GLU A 138 13.38 -12.22 6.89
C GLU A 138 13.53 -10.98 7.76
N LEU A 139 13.43 -11.11 9.07
CA LEU A 139 13.54 -9.98 9.99
C LEU A 139 14.86 -9.22 9.84
N GLY A 140 15.98 -9.92 9.68
CA GLY A 140 17.30 -9.28 9.51
C GLY A 140 17.42 -8.48 8.21
N TYR A 141 16.77 -8.92 7.15
CA TYR A 141 16.65 -8.15 5.91
C TYR A 141 15.78 -6.90 6.13
N ALA A 142 14.61 -7.07 6.72
CA ALA A 142 13.67 -5.99 7.00
C ALA A 142 14.30 -4.92 7.91
N GLN A 143 15.03 -5.31 8.95
CA GLN A 143 15.72 -4.37 9.83
C GLN A 143 16.71 -3.47 9.07
N LYS A 144 17.49 -4.04 8.15
CA LYS A 144 18.45 -3.30 7.32
C LYS A 144 17.77 -2.33 6.36
N THR A 145 16.70 -2.79 5.67
CA THR A 145 15.96 -1.95 4.71
C THR A 145 15.20 -0.84 5.41
N MET A 146 14.51 -1.14 6.52
CA MET A 146 13.81 -0.17 7.34
C MET A 146 14.76 0.89 7.95
N ALA A 147 15.95 0.48 8.39
CA ALA A 147 16.94 1.42 8.92
C ALA A 147 17.42 2.42 7.85
N ARG A 148 17.74 1.95 6.64
CA ARG A 148 18.10 2.80 5.50
C ARG A 148 16.94 3.72 5.09
N PHE A 149 15.73 3.19 5.08
CA PHE A 149 14.53 3.96 4.75
C PHE A 149 14.27 5.05 5.78
N LYS A 150 14.45 4.74 7.07
CA LYS A 150 14.38 5.68 8.19
C LYS A 150 15.37 6.83 8.01
N GLU A 151 16.62 6.51 7.74
CA GLU A 151 17.69 7.49 7.52
C GLU A 151 17.39 8.37 6.30
N LYS A 152 17.06 7.75 5.16
CA LYS A 152 16.79 8.45 3.90
C LYS A 152 15.67 9.49 4.01
N PHE A 153 14.60 9.18 4.73
CA PHE A 153 13.43 10.06 4.85
C PHE A 153 13.35 10.81 6.18
N GLY A 154 14.33 10.65 7.07
CA GLY A 154 14.36 11.29 8.39
C GLY A 154 13.15 10.88 9.25
N ILE A 155 12.76 9.60 9.24
CA ILE A 155 11.59 9.09 9.94
C ILE A 155 11.85 9.08 11.46
N GLU A 156 10.98 9.75 12.22
CA GLU A 156 11.02 9.76 13.69
C GLU A 156 9.94 8.88 14.32
N TYR A 157 8.95 8.47 13.55
CA TYR A 157 7.87 7.60 14.01
C TYR A 157 8.26 6.12 13.95
N GLN A 158 7.40 5.29 14.53
CA GLN A 158 7.64 3.85 14.66
C GLN A 158 7.52 3.12 13.31
N GLN A 159 8.47 2.25 13.04
CA GLN A 159 8.39 1.28 11.94
C GLN A 159 8.38 -0.14 12.52
N VAL A 160 7.52 -1.00 11.97
CA VAL A 160 7.43 -2.42 12.35
C VAL A 160 7.45 -3.30 11.10
N PHE A 161 7.94 -4.52 11.21
CA PHE A 161 7.98 -5.48 10.13
C PHE A 161 6.70 -6.31 10.11
N GLY A 162 5.94 -6.23 9.02
CA GLY A 162 4.65 -6.89 8.84
C GLY A 162 4.73 -8.25 8.15
N GLY A 163 5.80 -8.54 7.43
CA GLY A 163 5.98 -9.79 6.67
C GLY A 163 6.32 -9.58 5.21
N LEU A 164 5.96 -10.56 4.36
CA LEU A 164 6.22 -10.54 2.92
C LEU A 164 5.30 -9.56 2.18
N SER A 165 5.82 -8.91 1.14
CA SER A 165 5.11 -7.90 0.33
C SER A 165 4.06 -8.48 -0.61
N ASN A 166 3.02 -9.08 -0.06
CA ASN A 166 1.85 -9.54 -0.80
C ASN A 166 0.57 -9.39 0.02
N GLY A 167 -0.59 -9.42 -0.66
CA GLY A 167 -1.88 -9.21 -0.02
C GLY A 167 -2.23 -10.28 1.01
N GLU A 168 -1.84 -11.53 0.81
CA GLU A 168 -2.06 -12.63 1.76
C GLU A 168 -1.37 -12.36 3.09
N SER A 169 -0.09 -11.98 3.06
CA SER A 169 0.68 -11.63 4.25
C SER A 169 0.07 -10.45 4.98
N VAL A 170 -0.36 -9.41 4.26
CA VAL A 170 -1.05 -8.24 4.85
C VAL A 170 -2.35 -8.67 5.56
N MET A 171 -3.18 -9.46 4.88
CA MET A 171 -4.46 -9.91 5.44
C MET A 171 -4.29 -10.87 6.62
N LYS A 172 -3.20 -11.66 6.64
CA LYS A 172 -2.83 -12.51 7.78
C LYS A 172 -2.38 -11.68 8.98
N THR A 173 -1.59 -10.66 8.74
CA THR A 173 -1.07 -9.75 9.78
C THR A 173 -2.17 -8.85 10.33
N PHE A 174 -3.10 -8.40 9.48
CA PHE A 174 -4.23 -7.54 9.84
C PHE A 174 -5.57 -8.21 9.50
N PRO A 175 -6.00 -9.22 10.28
CA PRO A 175 -7.17 -10.05 9.94
C PRO A 175 -8.50 -9.27 9.95
N LEU A 176 -8.54 -8.08 10.54
CA LEU A 176 -9.71 -7.21 10.52
C LEU A 176 -9.86 -6.41 9.21
N LEU A 177 -8.87 -6.41 8.33
CA LEU A 177 -9.05 -5.86 6.99
C LEU A 177 -10.01 -6.74 6.18
N LYS A 178 -10.96 -6.13 5.51
CA LYS A 178 -11.88 -6.83 4.59
C LYS A 178 -11.20 -7.10 3.25
N ASN A 179 -10.55 -6.08 2.72
CA ASN A 179 -9.83 -6.13 1.46
C ASN A 179 -8.50 -5.40 1.61
N PHE A 180 -7.53 -5.82 0.83
CA PHE A 180 -6.28 -5.10 0.66
C PHE A 180 -6.00 -4.97 -0.84
N THR A 181 -5.89 -3.76 -1.33
CA THR A 181 -5.79 -3.48 -2.77
C THR A 181 -4.39 -3.09 -3.21
N GLY A 182 -3.54 -2.61 -2.31
CA GLY A 182 -2.17 -2.23 -2.67
C GLY A 182 -1.43 -1.40 -1.64
N PHE A 183 -0.17 -1.14 -1.93
CA PHE A 183 0.73 -0.30 -1.14
C PHE A 183 0.87 1.09 -1.77
N PRO A 184 0.85 2.17 -0.98
CA PRO A 184 0.53 2.19 0.44
C PRO A 184 -0.97 2.11 0.72
N THR A 185 -1.34 1.67 1.92
CA THR A 185 -2.69 1.79 2.48
C THR A 185 -2.59 2.43 3.85
N THR A 186 -3.41 3.44 4.12
CA THR A 186 -3.39 4.19 5.38
C THR A 186 -4.68 4.01 6.15
N LEU A 187 -4.56 3.70 7.44
CA LEU A 187 -5.66 3.54 8.39
C LEU A 187 -5.57 4.61 9.47
N PHE A 188 -6.71 5.20 9.81
CA PHE A 188 -6.86 6.10 10.95
C PHE A 188 -7.51 5.32 12.08
N ILE A 189 -6.77 5.15 13.18
CA ILE A 189 -7.18 4.33 14.32
C ILE A 189 -7.29 5.25 15.54
N ARG A 190 -8.35 5.09 16.31
CA ARG A 190 -8.44 5.66 17.65
C ARG A 190 -8.19 4.52 18.64
N SER A 191 -7.13 4.63 19.43
CA SER A 191 -6.91 3.68 20.51
C SER A 191 -8.03 3.79 21.54
N ALA A 192 -8.62 2.67 21.91
CA ALA A 192 -9.82 2.60 22.78
C ALA A 192 -9.49 2.52 24.29
N ARG A 193 -8.24 2.78 24.70
CA ARG A 193 -7.82 2.76 26.13
C ARG A 193 -6.85 3.88 26.40
#